data_1d357212ddd063c7047a4a4efdad074f
#
_entry.id   1d357212ddd063c7047a4a4efdad074f
#
_cell.length_a   1.000
_cell.length_b   1.000
_cell.length_c   1.000
_cell.angle_alpha   90.00
_cell.angle_beta   90.00
_cell.angle_gamma   90.00
#
_symmetry.space_group_name_H-M   'P 1'
#
loop_
_entity.id
_entity.type
_entity.pdbx_description
1 polymer ?
#
loop_
_entity_poly.entity_id
_entity_poly.type
_entity_poly.pdbx_seq_one_letter_code
_entity_poly.pdbx_strand_id
1 'polypeptide(L)'
;SNVPLAEALAVMHKHSISGIPIVDGGNLVGMLTHRDIRFAEDTSLPVAKFMTGQPLVTATLQTSREEALRILQERRIEKLPVVDGEGKLVGLITAKDIQKKLNFPEACNDDQGRLRVGAAVGVSQETMDRVDALVTAEVDLITVDTAHGHSEGVLRTVREIKKRYPHIQVLAGNVATAAAALDLAEAGADGVKVGIGAGAICTTRVIAGIGVPQVTAIIECARALSGKDIPLVADGGVRYSGDIAKAIAAGSDTVMVGSLFAGAEEAPGEMVLWEGRSYKVYYGMGSLAAMKKGSADRYFQEGAEPDKLVPEGIEGRVPYKGKLSATIFQLCGGLRAAMGYCGCPDIPAFQRETRFMKMSVAGVRESHPHDVVISQEAPNYQVQSLK
;
A
#
# COMPACT_ATOMS: atom_id res chain seq x y z
N SER A 1 13.44 -23.25 26.60
CA SER A 1 14.69 -24.00 26.25
C SER A 1 14.44 -25.47 25.92
N ASN A 2 13.41 -26.09 26.49
CA ASN A 2 13.16 -27.55 26.39
C ASN A 2 12.34 -27.97 25.18
N VAL A 3 11.81 -27.05 24.38
CA VAL A 3 11.05 -27.38 23.15
C VAL A 3 11.96 -28.00 22.09
N PRO A 4 11.44 -28.92 21.25
CA PRO A 4 12.19 -29.48 20.12
C PRO A 4 12.62 -28.42 19.14
N LEU A 5 13.78 -28.56 18.51
CA LEU A 5 14.28 -27.64 17.49
C LEU A 5 13.28 -27.52 16.31
N ALA A 6 12.58 -28.60 15.94
CA ALA A 6 11.57 -28.59 14.89
C ALA A 6 10.47 -27.55 15.13
N GLU A 7 10.03 -27.37 16.39
CA GLU A 7 9.01 -26.39 16.75
C GLU A 7 9.56 -24.95 16.60
N ALA A 8 10.77 -24.70 17.05
CA ALA A 8 11.42 -23.41 16.86
C ALA A 8 11.61 -23.06 15.36
N LEU A 9 11.99 -24.06 14.55
CA LEU A 9 12.09 -23.89 13.08
C LEU A 9 10.74 -23.59 12.44
N ALA A 10 9.67 -24.24 12.88
CA ALA A 10 8.31 -23.94 12.40
C ALA A 10 7.91 -22.49 12.69
N VAL A 11 8.22 -21.97 13.88
CA VAL A 11 8.00 -20.56 14.23
C VAL A 11 8.83 -19.64 13.34
N MET A 12 10.12 -19.94 13.17
CA MET A 12 11.00 -19.13 12.31
C MET A 12 10.52 -19.11 10.86
N HIS A 13 10.08 -20.23 10.33
CA HIS A 13 9.53 -20.34 8.98
C HIS A 13 8.19 -19.61 8.84
N LYS A 14 7.25 -19.84 9.77
CA LYS A 14 5.93 -19.19 9.77
C LYS A 14 6.03 -17.68 9.74
N HIS A 15 6.98 -17.10 10.49
CA HIS A 15 7.16 -15.65 10.59
C HIS A 15 8.28 -15.11 9.69
N SER A 16 8.91 -15.95 8.85
CA SER A 16 10.02 -15.56 7.95
C SER A 16 11.14 -14.82 8.66
N ILE A 17 11.50 -15.27 9.87
CA ILE A 17 12.53 -14.68 10.73
C ILE A 17 13.78 -15.55 10.81
N SER A 18 14.94 -14.91 10.92
CA SER A 18 16.27 -15.57 10.89
C SER A 18 16.81 -15.92 12.28
N GLY A 19 16.03 -15.75 13.32
CA GLY A 19 16.39 -16.13 14.68
C GLY A 19 15.44 -15.59 15.70
N ILE A 20 15.36 -16.29 16.84
CA ILE A 20 14.44 -16.07 17.94
C ILE A 20 15.16 -16.06 19.28
N PRO A 21 14.77 -15.21 20.22
CA PRO A 21 15.18 -15.31 21.61
C PRO A 21 14.50 -16.53 22.26
N ILE A 22 15.23 -17.22 23.09
CA ILE A 22 14.74 -18.37 23.86
C ILE A 22 14.57 -17.93 25.30
N VAL A 23 13.37 -18.17 25.85
CA VAL A 23 13.01 -17.78 27.21
C VAL A 23 12.52 -18.97 28.02
N ASP A 24 12.80 -18.95 29.34
CA ASP A 24 12.24 -19.85 30.31
C ASP A 24 11.56 -19.02 31.43
N GLY A 25 10.25 -19.17 31.59
CA GLY A 25 9.48 -18.38 32.53
C GLY A 25 9.54 -16.86 32.28
N GLY A 26 9.76 -16.43 31.03
CA GLY A 26 9.93 -15.04 30.64
C GLY A 26 11.38 -14.53 30.65
N ASN A 27 12.29 -15.22 31.37
CA ASN A 27 13.71 -14.85 31.42
C ASN A 27 14.44 -15.29 30.18
N LEU A 28 15.28 -14.39 29.64
CA LEU A 28 16.10 -14.68 28.46
C LEU A 28 17.21 -15.71 28.84
N VAL A 29 17.21 -16.86 28.18
CA VAL A 29 18.20 -17.93 28.43
C VAL A 29 19.08 -18.23 27.23
N GLY A 30 18.68 -17.81 26.01
CA GLY A 30 19.45 -18.06 24.80
C GLY A 30 18.97 -17.30 23.58
N MET A 31 19.75 -17.39 22.52
CA MET A 31 19.41 -16.95 21.16
C MET A 31 19.59 -18.10 20.18
N LEU A 32 18.58 -18.38 19.38
CA LEU A 32 18.66 -19.33 18.29
C LEU A 32 18.63 -18.58 16.95
N THR A 33 19.61 -18.83 16.08
CA THR A 33 19.71 -18.20 14.77
C THR A 33 19.94 -19.23 13.66
N HIS A 34 19.76 -18.86 12.39
CA HIS A 34 20.09 -19.74 11.26
C HIS A 34 21.55 -20.22 11.26
N ARG A 35 22.46 -19.49 11.90
CA ARG A 35 23.87 -19.91 12.03
C ARG A 35 23.98 -21.13 12.94
N ASP A 36 23.24 -21.14 14.04
CA ASP A 36 23.31 -22.19 15.06
C ASP A 36 22.73 -23.52 14.57
N ILE A 37 21.81 -23.46 13.61
CA ILE A 37 21.08 -24.64 13.10
C ILE A 37 21.56 -25.13 11.73
N ARG A 38 22.60 -24.49 11.16
CA ARG A 38 23.09 -24.81 9.81
C ARG A 38 23.47 -26.27 9.60
N PHE A 39 23.94 -26.92 10.66
CA PHE A 39 24.42 -28.30 10.65
C PHE A 39 23.62 -29.20 11.61
N ALA A 40 22.42 -28.79 11.97
CA ALA A 40 21.56 -29.60 12.84
C ALA A 40 20.98 -30.78 12.04
N GLU A 41 21.37 -32.01 12.41
CA GLU A 41 20.88 -33.22 11.76
C GLU A 41 19.60 -33.75 12.44
N ASP A 42 19.52 -33.63 13.78
CA ASP A 42 18.38 -34.12 14.57
C ASP A 42 17.57 -32.94 15.16
N THR A 43 16.44 -32.67 14.53
CA THR A 43 15.53 -31.60 14.96
C THR A 43 14.58 -31.98 16.09
N SER A 44 14.62 -33.23 16.56
CA SER A 44 13.86 -33.69 17.72
C SER A 44 14.49 -33.26 19.05
N LEU A 45 15.78 -32.90 19.04
CA LEU A 45 16.52 -32.48 20.21
C LEU A 45 16.05 -31.10 20.73
N PRO A 46 16.16 -30.84 22.05
CA PRO A 46 15.82 -29.55 22.64
C PRO A 46 16.62 -28.38 22.05
N VAL A 47 15.98 -27.23 21.89
CA VAL A 47 16.60 -25.98 21.39
C VAL A 47 17.83 -25.60 22.21
N ALA A 48 17.85 -25.90 23.51
CA ALA A 48 19.01 -25.64 24.38
C ALA A 48 20.33 -26.24 23.91
N LYS A 49 20.30 -27.30 23.08
CA LYS A 49 21.52 -27.90 22.50
C LYS A 49 22.09 -27.13 21.33
N PHE A 50 21.30 -26.26 20.72
CA PHE A 50 21.69 -25.54 19.49
C PHE A 50 21.85 -24.04 19.74
N MET A 51 21.09 -23.45 20.67
CA MET A 51 21.09 -22.01 20.94
C MET A 51 22.43 -21.53 21.49
N THR A 52 22.77 -20.29 21.20
CA THR A 52 23.81 -19.57 21.96
C THR A 52 23.23 -19.24 23.35
N GLY A 53 23.81 -19.85 24.41
CA GLY A 53 23.39 -19.64 25.79
C GLY A 53 24.02 -18.42 26.46
N GLN A 54 23.79 -18.27 27.77
CA GLN A 54 24.39 -17.20 28.56
C GLN A 54 25.94 -17.34 28.66
N PRO A 55 26.69 -16.22 28.76
CA PRO A 55 26.23 -14.84 28.83
C PRO A 55 25.85 -14.26 27.46
N LEU A 56 24.70 -13.60 27.37
CA LEU A 56 24.23 -12.94 26.18
C LEU A 56 24.49 -11.42 26.24
N VAL A 57 24.77 -10.82 25.10
CA VAL A 57 24.79 -9.37 24.96
C VAL A 57 23.33 -8.89 24.89
N THR A 58 22.93 -8.02 25.81
CA THR A 58 21.58 -7.49 25.92
C THR A 58 21.57 -5.96 25.95
N ALA A 59 20.44 -5.38 25.64
CA ALA A 59 20.12 -3.97 25.83
C ALA A 59 19.03 -3.82 26.90
N THR A 60 18.81 -2.60 27.34
CA THR A 60 17.68 -2.20 28.21
C THR A 60 16.70 -1.34 27.43
N LEU A 61 15.53 -1.05 28.03
CA LEU A 61 14.54 -0.14 27.44
C LEU A 61 15.07 1.29 27.25
N GLN A 62 16.11 1.70 28.00
CA GLN A 62 16.74 3.01 27.92
C GLN A 62 17.87 3.07 26.88
N THR A 63 18.29 1.94 26.33
CA THR A 63 19.38 1.88 25.32
C THR A 63 19.00 2.69 24.09
N SER A 64 19.77 3.74 23.78
CA SER A 64 19.54 4.53 22.59
C SER A 64 19.81 3.73 21.32
N ARG A 65 19.28 4.21 20.20
CA ARG A 65 19.47 3.59 18.89
C ARG A 65 20.93 3.57 18.47
N GLU A 66 21.61 4.67 18.68
CA GLU A 66 23.04 4.84 18.37
C GLU A 66 23.89 3.88 19.20
N GLU A 67 23.54 3.73 20.46
CA GLU A 67 24.20 2.76 21.35
C GLU A 67 23.91 1.32 20.94
N ALA A 68 22.67 0.99 20.59
CA ALA A 68 22.31 -0.33 20.07
C ALA A 68 23.09 -0.68 18.79
N LEU A 69 23.21 0.29 17.85
CA LEU A 69 23.99 0.13 16.64
C LEU A 69 25.47 -0.14 16.96
N ARG A 70 26.06 0.62 17.90
CA ARG A 70 27.44 0.45 18.34
C ARG A 70 27.64 -0.96 18.93
N ILE A 71 26.75 -1.42 19.81
CA ILE A 71 26.82 -2.75 20.41
C ILE A 71 26.75 -3.84 19.33
N LEU A 72 25.81 -3.74 18.38
CA LEU A 72 25.67 -4.69 17.28
C LEU A 72 26.97 -4.78 16.45
N GLN A 73 27.59 -3.63 16.14
CA GLN A 73 28.84 -3.55 15.36
C GLN A 73 30.04 -4.09 16.13
N GLU A 74 30.25 -3.63 17.36
CA GLU A 74 31.41 -4.04 18.20
C GLU A 74 31.37 -5.55 18.51
N ARG A 75 30.18 -6.07 18.82
CA ARG A 75 29.98 -7.49 19.14
C ARG A 75 29.77 -8.39 17.92
N ARG A 76 29.66 -7.79 16.72
CA ARG A 76 29.42 -8.50 15.44
C ARG A 76 28.18 -9.41 15.50
N ILE A 77 27.12 -8.93 16.15
CA ILE A 77 25.84 -9.62 16.27
C ILE A 77 24.79 -8.90 15.45
N GLU A 78 23.80 -9.64 14.96
CA GLU A 78 22.71 -9.08 14.15
C GLU A 78 21.44 -8.83 14.98
N LYS A 79 21.36 -9.39 16.18
CA LYS A 79 20.19 -9.34 17.06
C LYS A 79 20.61 -9.03 18.48
N LEU A 80 19.98 -8.05 19.07
CA LEU A 80 20.26 -7.56 20.42
C LEU A 80 18.95 -7.66 21.23
N PRO A 81 18.81 -8.69 22.10
CA PRO A 81 17.69 -8.80 22.98
C PRO A 81 17.60 -7.62 23.95
N VAL A 82 16.40 -7.13 24.19
CA VAL A 82 16.14 -6.09 25.19
C VAL A 82 15.51 -6.75 26.41
N VAL A 83 16.10 -6.52 27.56
CA VAL A 83 15.63 -7.07 28.84
C VAL A 83 15.29 -5.97 29.83
N ASP A 84 14.36 -6.25 30.75
CA ASP A 84 14.08 -5.39 31.90
C ASP A 84 15.09 -5.57 33.03
N GLY A 85 14.87 -4.88 34.16
CA GLY A 85 15.72 -4.97 35.35
C GLY A 85 15.75 -6.33 36.03
N GLU A 86 14.81 -7.22 35.73
CA GLU A 86 14.71 -8.59 36.24
C GLU A 86 15.26 -9.64 35.24
N GLY A 87 15.75 -9.20 34.06
CA GLY A 87 16.28 -10.10 33.03
C GLY A 87 15.21 -10.74 32.14
N LYS A 88 13.96 -10.31 32.24
CA LYS A 88 12.89 -10.76 31.33
C LYS A 88 13.01 -10.11 29.96
N LEU A 89 12.74 -10.89 28.94
CA LEU A 89 12.73 -10.40 27.57
C LEU A 89 11.53 -9.46 27.35
N VAL A 90 11.81 -8.21 26.94
CA VAL A 90 10.80 -7.20 26.63
C VAL A 90 10.85 -6.71 25.18
N GLY A 91 11.89 -7.07 24.43
CA GLY A 91 12.01 -6.68 23.02
C GLY A 91 13.22 -7.29 22.33
N LEU A 92 13.35 -6.98 21.06
CA LEU A 92 14.47 -7.40 20.22
C LEU A 92 14.81 -6.27 19.24
N ILE A 93 16.06 -5.80 19.24
CA ILE A 93 16.58 -4.86 18.24
C ILE A 93 17.41 -5.68 17.25
N THR A 94 17.16 -5.47 15.93
CA THR A 94 17.98 -6.12 14.91
C THR A 94 18.76 -5.11 14.08
N ALA A 95 19.91 -5.51 13.55
CA ALA A 95 20.69 -4.70 12.63
C ALA A 95 19.86 -4.32 11.38
N LYS A 96 18.98 -5.21 10.94
CA LYS A 96 18.04 -4.97 9.83
C LYS A 96 17.06 -3.83 10.11
N ASP A 97 16.52 -3.74 11.33
CA ASP A 97 15.56 -2.69 11.69
C ASP A 97 16.24 -1.31 11.72
N ILE A 98 17.46 -1.26 12.25
CA ILE A 98 18.26 -0.03 12.24
C ILE A 98 18.60 0.38 10.80
N GLN A 99 19.05 -0.58 9.96
CA GLN A 99 19.38 -0.31 8.57
C GLN A 99 18.16 0.14 7.75
N LYS A 100 16.98 -0.47 7.98
CA LYS A 100 15.73 -0.04 7.32
C LYS A 100 15.36 1.39 7.68
N LYS A 101 15.45 1.77 8.95
CA LYS A 101 15.17 3.15 9.38
C LYS A 101 16.18 4.17 8.81
N LEU A 102 17.44 3.78 8.62
CA LEU A 102 18.45 4.63 7.96
C LEU A 102 18.18 4.77 6.46
N ASN A 103 17.82 3.69 5.80
CA ASN A 103 17.57 3.68 4.36
C ASN A 103 16.21 4.30 3.99
N PHE A 104 15.23 4.24 4.89
CA PHE A 104 13.85 4.67 4.65
C PHE A 104 13.34 5.53 5.83
N PRO A 105 13.92 6.72 6.05
CA PRO A 105 13.54 7.59 7.18
C PRO A 105 12.09 8.04 7.12
N GLU A 106 11.52 8.18 5.91
CA GLU A 106 10.15 8.63 5.65
C GLU A 106 9.13 7.47 5.62
N ALA A 107 9.52 6.26 6.02
CA ALA A 107 8.58 5.14 6.07
C ALA A 107 7.46 5.41 7.07
N CYS A 108 6.20 5.14 6.66
CA CYS A 108 5.03 5.35 7.51
C CYS A 108 4.95 4.23 8.55
N ASN A 109 5.46 4.52 9.75
CA ASN A 109 5.49 3.59 10.86
C ASN A 109 4.50 3.99 11.96
N ASP A 110 4.07 2.99 12.75
CA ASP A 110 3.37 3.20 14.02
C ASP A 110 4.37 3.57 15.14
N ASP A 111 3.85 3.78 16.35
CA ASP A 111 4.66 4.14 17.53
C ASP A 111 5.61 3.02 17.97
N GLN A 112 5.36 1.79 17.54
CA GLN A 112 6.22 0.63 17.78
C GLN A 112 7.27 0.44 16.68
N GLY A 113 7.26 1.28 15.64
CA GLY A 113 8.16 1.23 14.50
C GLY A 113 7.80 0.15 13.46
N ARG A 114 6.58 -0.40 13.49
CA ARG A 114 6.04 -1.29 12.48
C ARG A 114 5.47 -0.46 11.32
N LEU A 115 5.58 -0.96 10.10
CA LEU A 115 4.91 -0.32 8.95
C LEU A 115 3.40 -0.32 9.16
N ARG A 116 2.76 0.81 8.95
CA ARG A 116 1.30 0.90 8.95
C ARG A 116 0.72 0.14 7.76
N VAL A 117 -0.37 -0.57 7.99
CA VAL A 117 -1.03 -1.42 7.00
C VAL A 117 -2.51 -1.09 6.88
N GLY A 118 -3.02 -1.16 5.65
CA GLY A 118 -4.44 -1.01 5.35
C GLY A 118 -5.00 -2.25 4.66
N ALA A 119 -6.28 -2.51 4.88
CA ALA A 119 -7.00 -3.59 4.21
C ALA A 119 -8.34 -3.12 3.66
N ALA A 120 -8.71 -3.64 2.48
CA ALA A 120 -9.98 -3.32 1.84
C ALA A 120 -11.08 -4.30 2.28
N VAL A 121 -12.29 -3.76 2.41
CA VAL A 121 -13.54 -4.50 2.63
C VAL A 121 -14.61 -4.02 1.65
N GLY A 122 -15.56 -4.90 1.31
CA GLY A 122 -16.76 -4.55 0.55
C GLY A 122 -17.93 -4.13 1.46
N VAL A 123 -19.16 -4.43 1.00
CA VAL A 123 -20.41 -4.12 1.72
C VAL A 123 -21.34 -5.34 1.82
N SER A 124 -20.78 -6.54 1.75
CA SER A 124 -21.49 -7.81 1.89
C SER A 124 -21.93 -8.08 3.34
N GLN A 125 -22.71 -9.13 3.54
CA GLN A 125 -23.13 -9.56 4.89
C GLN A 125 -21.97 -9.97 5.79
N GLU A 126 -20.88 -10.51 5.22
CA GLU A 126 -19.68 -10.97 5.95
C GLU A 126 -18.67 -9.84 6.22
N THR A 127 -18.97 -8.60 5.78
CA THR A 127 -18.03 -7.47 5.88
C THR A 127 -17.60 -7.23 7.32
N MET A 128 -18.53 -7.27 8.28
CA MET A 128 -18.21 -6.98 9.69
C MET A 128 -17.38 -8.08 10.33
N ASP A 129 -17.57 -9.34 9.98
CA ASP A 129 -16.73 -10.45 10.47
C ASP A 129 -15.28 -10.30 9.97
N ARG A 130 -15.13 -9.87 8.71
CA ARG A 130 -13.82 -9.54 8.15
C ARG A 130 -13.19 -8.33 8.83
N VAL A 131 -13.96 -7.28 9.12
CA VAL A 131 -13.49 -6.10 9.88
C VAL A 131 -12.99 -6.53 11.26
N ASP A 132 -13.74 -7.37 11.98
CA ASP A 132 -13.37 -7.88 13.32
C ASP A 132 -12.04 -8.63 13.28
N ALA A 133 -11.87 -9.50 12.28
CA ALA A 133 -10.62 -10.25 12.10
C ALA A 133 -9.43 -9.32 11.77
N LEU A 134 -9.63 -8.29 10.93
CA LEU A 134 -8.62 -7.29 10.58
C LEU A 134 -8.22 -6.44 11.78
N VAL A 135 -9.17 -5.99 12.58
CA VAL A 135 -8.91 -5.22 13.81
C VAL A 135 -8.16 -6.09 14.83
N THR A 136 -8.56 -7.37 14.98
CA THR A 136 -7.82 -8.33 15.82
C THR A 136 -6.39 -8.55 15.34
N ALA A 137 -6.14 -8.46 14.03
CA ALA A 137 -4.81 -8.51 13.44
C ALA A 137 -4.04 -7.16 13.46
N GLU A 138 -4.56 -6.18 14.20
CA GLU A 138 -3.96 -4.84 14.39
C GLU A 138 -3.77 -4.05 13.09
N VAL A 139 -4.78 -4.07 12.20
CA VAL A 139 -4.79 -3.20 11.01
C VAL A 139 -4.89 -1.73 11.41
N ASP A 140 -4.16 -0.84 10.73
CA ASP A 140 -4.19 0.60 11.00
C ASP A 140 -5.32 1.32 10.25
N LEU A 141 -5.65 0.85 9.04
CA LEU A 141 -6.61 1.49 8.14
C LEU A 141 -7.54 0.45 7.51
N ILE A 142 -8.84 0.70 7.55
CA ILE A 142 -9.82 -0.06 6.76
C ILE A 142 -10.29 0.80 5.59
N THR A 143 -10.27 0.24 4.38
CA THR A 143 -10.81 0.90 3.20
C THR A 143 -12.12 0.24 2.80
N VAL A 144 -13.24 0.96 2.94
CA VAL A 144 -14.53 0.54 2.36
C VAL A 144 -14.49 0.90 0.88
N ASP A 145 -14.20 -0.10 0.04
CA ASP A 145 -13.83 0.08 -1.38
C ASP A 145 -14.86 -0.55 -2.32
N THR A 146 -15.62 0.29 -3.02
CA THR A 146 -16.66 -0.12 -3.98
C THR A 146 -16.52 0.65 -5.29
N ALA A 147 -17.20 0.17 -6.35
CA ALA A 147 -17.29 0.87 -7.63
C ALA A 147 -18.12 2.16 -7.52
N HIS A 148 -19.04 2.23 -6.54
CA HIS A 148 -19.90 3.39 -6.26
C HIS A 148 -20.04 3.60 -4.75
N GLY A 149 -19.21 4.49 -4.20
CA GLY A 149 -19.16 4.79 -2.76
C GLY A 149 -20.38 5.57 -2.22
N HIS A 150 -21.14 6.22 -3.10
CA HIS A 150 -22.33 6.97 -2.71
C HIS A 150 -23.59 6.08 -2.69
N SER A 151 -23.52 4.98 -1.97
CA SER A 151 -24.65 4.06 -1.77
C SER A 151 -24.94 3.89 -0.29
N GLU A 152 -26.21 3.60 0.06
CA GLU A 152 -26.62 3.41 1.46
C GLU A 152 -25.86 2.26 2.12
N GLY A 153 -25.51 1.22 1.36
CA GLY A 153 -24.68 0.10 1.85
C GLY A 153 -23.30 0.58 2.33
N VAL A 154 -22.65 1.44 1.56
CA VAL A 154 -21.34 2.00 1.92
C VAL A 154 -21.45 2.93 3.13
N LEU A 155 -22.40 3.87 3.12
CA LEU A 155 -22.60 4.82 4.23
C LEU A 155 -22.92 4.09 5.53
N ARG A 156 -23.77 3.07 5.49
CA ARG A 156 -24.08 2.22 6.65
C ARG A 156 -22.85 1.47 7.16
N THR A 157 -22.07 0.86 6.27
CA THR A 157 -20.85 0.13 6.64
C THR A 157 -19.82 1.05 7.31
N VAL A 158 -19.62 2.26 6.79
CA VAL A 158 -18.73 3.26 7.41
C VAL A 158 -19.22 3.61 8.82
N ARG A 159 -20.50 3.93 8.99
CA ARG A 159 -21.09 4.24 10.31
C ARG A 159 -20.94 3.07 11.29
N GLU A 160 -21.14 1.85 10.84
CA GLU A 160 -21.06 0.65 11.67
C GLU A 160 -19.61 0.37 12.12
N ILE A 161 -18.64 0.49 11.22
CA ILE A 161 -17.21 0.36 11.56
C ILE A 161 -16.82 1.43 12.59
N LYS A 162 -17.13 2.68 12.36
CA LYS A 162 -16.79 3.79 13.27
C LYS A 162 -17.51 3.69 14.62
N LYS A 163 -18.72 3.18 14.66
CA LYS A 163 -19.45 2.91 15.91
C LYS A 163 -18.80 1.79 16.73
N ARG A 164 -18.36 0.72 16.06
CA ARG A 164 -17.80 -0.48 16.71
C ARG A 164 -16.31 -0.29 17.07
N TYR A 165 -15.57 0.41 16.21
CA TYR A 165 -14.13 0.64 16.34
C TYR A 165 -13.79 2.13 16.10
N PRO A 166 -14.10 3.04 17.05
CA PRO A 166 -13.91 4.49 16.85
C PRO A 166 -12.47 4.91 16.57
N HIS A 167 -11.50 4.12 17.02
CA HIS A 167 -10.06 4.37 16.85
C HIS A 167 -9.51 3.97 15.48
N ILE A 168 -10.21 3.10 14.74
CA ILE A 168 -9.75 2.67 13.41
C ILE A 168 -10.02 3.77 12.39
N GLN A 169 -9.01 4.05 11.57
CA GLN A 169 -9.15 4.98 10.44
C GLN A 169 -9.91 4.30 9.30
N VAL A 170 -10.87 5.01 8.71
CA VAL A 170 -11.71 4.51 7.62
C VAL A 170 -11.56 5.40 6.40
N LEU A 171 -10.98 4.84 5.33
CA LEU A 171 -11.01 5.42 3.99
C LEU A 171 -12.23 4.85 3.24
N ALA A 172 -13.05 5.71 2.63
CA ALA A 172 -14.23 5.24 1.90
C ALA A 172 -14.28 5.77 0.46
N GLY A 173 -14.79 4.97 -0.46
CA GLY A 173 -14.94 5.32 -1.86
C GLY A 173 -15.41 4.14 -2.75
N ASN A 174 -15.46 4.36 -4.09
CA ASN A 174 -15.04 5.60 -4.77
C ASN A 174 -16.23 6.53 -4.99
N VAL A 175 -15.95 7.80 -4.96
CA VAL A 175 -16.92 8.87 -5.26
C VAL A 175 -16.37 9.82 -6.33
N ALA A 176 -17.21 10.69 -6.87
CA ALA A 176 -16.78 11.67 -7.89
C ALA A 176 -17.53 13.01 -7.80
N THR A 177 -18.37 13.21 -6.78
CA THR A 177 -19.18 14.41 -6.60
C THR A 177 -19.04 15.00 -5.21
N ALA A 178 -19.25 16.32 -5.10
CA ALA A 178 -19.23 17.05 -3.82
C ALA A 178 -20.20 16.45 -2.79
N ALA A 179 -21.44 16.16 -3.18
CA ALA A 179 -22.44 15.58 -2.29
C ALA A 179 -22.00 14.23 -1.73
N ALA A 180 -21.49 13.34 -2.60
CA ALA A 180 -21.00 12.03 -2.17
C ALA A 180 -19.83 12.11 -1.20
N ALA A 181 -18.90 13.06 -1.42
CA ALA A 181 -17.78 13.28 -0.51
C ALA A 181 -18.26 13.77 0.88
N LEU A 182 -19.24 14.65 0.91
CA LEU A 182 -19.83 15.14 2.16
C LEU A 182 -20.59 14.04 2.91
N ASP A 183 -21.38 13.23 2.22
CA ASP A 183 -22.15 12.16 2.85
C ASP A 183 -21.24 11.07 3.45
N LEU A 184 -20.10 10.76 2.80
CA LEU A 184 -19.09 9.88 3.38
C LEU A 184 -18.42 10.49 4.63
N ALA A 185 -18.10 11.78 4.59
CA ALA A 185 -17.57 12.50 5.73
C ALA A 185 -18.56 12.50 6.92
N GLU A 186 -19.84 12.75 6.65
CA GLU A 186 -20.92 12.72 7.66
C GLU A 186 -21.18 11.30 8.20
N ALA A 187 -20.95 10.27 7.38
CA ALA A 187 -20.98 8.88 7.84
C ALA A 187 -19.82 8.51 8.78
N GLY A 188 -18.80 9.37 8.89
CA GLY A 188 -17.64 9.19 9.75
C GLY A 188 -16.39 8.66 9.04
N ALA A 189 -16.31 8.75 7.72
CA ALA A 189 -15.06 8.42 7.01
C ALA A 189 -13.95 9.41 7.41
N ASP A 190 -12.78 8.87 7.72
CA ASP A 190 -11.57 9.65 8.05
C ASP A 190 -10.80 10.07 6.79
N GLY A 191 -11.13 9.52 5.63
CA GLY A 191 -10.60 9.89 4.32
C GLY A 191 -11.55 9.51 3.20
N VAL A 192 -11.47 10.22 2.06
CA VAL A 192 -12.35 10.00 0.91
C VAL A 192 -11.53 9.65 -0.33
N LYS A 193 -11.90 8.55 -1.01
CA LYS A 193 -11.24 8.10 -2.24
C LYS A 193 -12.07 8.48 -3.47
N VAL A 194 -11.45 9.23 -4.40
CA VAL A 194 -12.12 9.89 -5.53
C VAL A 194 -11.66 9.28 -6.85
N GLY A 195 -12.60 8.84 -7.67
CA GLY A 195 -12.34 8.36 -9.02
C GLY A 195 -13.36 7.33 -9.48
N ILE A 196 -14.20 7.68 -10.44
CA ILE A 196 -15.17 6.79 -11.08
C ILE A 196 -14.83 6.65 -12.57
N GLY A 197 -14.54 5.41 -12.98
CA GLY A 197 -14.23 5.10 -14.37
C GLY A 197 -12.87 5.62 -14.86
N ALA A 198 -11.95 6.05 -13.98
CA ALA A 198 -10.67 6.64 -14.33
C ALA A 198 -9.55 5.61 -14.56
N GLY A 199 -9.72 4.38 -14.12
CA GLY A 199 -8.69 3.32 -14.20
C GLY A 199 -8.35 2.91 -15.64
N ALA A 200 -7.10 2.56 -15.90
CA ALA A 200 -6.62 2.18 -17.24
C ALA A 200 -7.28 0.91 -17.81
N ILE A 201 -7.79 0.03 -16.95
CA ILE A 201 -8.48 -1.22 -17.28
C ILE A 201 -9.97 -1.18 -16.94
N CYS A 202 -10.49 0.00 -16.59
CA CYS A 202 -11.89 0.23 -16.28
C CYS A 202 -12.69 0.57 -17.55
N THR A 203 -13.82 -0.08 -17.74
CA THR A 203 -14.74 0.17 -18.87
C THR A 203 -16.08 0.74 -18.44
N THR A 204 -16.27 1.08 -17.17
CA THR A 204 -17.51 1.65 -16.61
C THR A 204 -18.06 2.81 -17.42
N ARG A 205 -17.19 3.73 -17.88
CA ARG A 205 -17.62 4.88 -18.70
C ARG A 205 -18.18 4.49 -20.07
N VAL A 206 -17.77 3.36 -20.61
CA VAL A 206 -18.24 2.85 -21.91
C VAL A 206 -19.43 1.91 -21.74
N ILE A 207 -19.38 1.02 -20.77
CA ILE A 207 -20.40 -0.03 -20.56
C ILE A 207 -21.62 0.54 -19.84
N ALA A 208 -21.43 1.27 -18.74
CA ALA A 208 -22.49 1.85 -17.95
C ALA A 208 -22.79 3.31 -18.30
N GLY A 209 -21.94 3.99 -19.06
CA GLY A 209 -22.05 5.42 -19.36
C GLY A 209 -21.80 6.33 -18.14
N ILE A 210 -21.21 5.79 -17.08
CA ILE A 210 -21.02 6.47 -15.79
C ILE A 210 -19.55 6.80 -15.55
N GLY A 211 -19.27 8.03 -15.10
CA GLY A 211 -17.95 8.49 -14.73
C GLY A 211 -17.82 10.00 -14.80
N VAL A 212 -16.79 10.52 -14.15
CA VAL A 212 -16.46 11.96 -14.15
C VAL A 212 -14.99 12.11 -14.55
N PRO A 213 -14.60 13.14 -15.36
CA PRO A 213 -13.22 13.46 -15.62
C PRO A 213 -12.45 13.67 -14.30
N GLN A 214 -11.29 13.00 -14.14
CA GLN A 214 -10.66 12.84 -12.84
C GLN A 214 -10.31 14.16 -12.16
N VAL A 215 -9.74 15.12 -12.90
CA VAL A 215 -9.38 16.44 -12.33
C VAL A 215 -10.63 17.20 -11.85
N THR A 216 -11.75 17.11 -12.59
CA THR A 216 -13.03 17.69 -12.18
C THR A 216 -13.52 17.07 -10.88
N ALA A 217 -13.54 15.74 -10.79
CA ALA A 217 -13.97 15.02 -9.59
C ALA A 217 -13.14 15.41 -8.35
N ILE A 218 -11.81 15.50 -8.52
CA ILE A 218 -10.90 15.90 -7.44
C ILE A 218 -11.22 17.33 -6.97
N ILE A 219 -11.31 18.29 -7.90
CA ILE A 219 -11.57 19.70 -7.56
C ILE A 219 -12.91 19.86 -6.82
N GLU A 220 -13.97 19.19 -7.27
CA GLU A 220 -15.28 19.28 -6.65
C GLU A 220 -15.31 18.67 -5.25
N CYS A 221 -14.73 17.48 -5.08
CA CYS A 221 -14.63 16.82 -3.77
C CYS A 221 -13.73 17.59 -2.79
N ALA A 222 -12.58 18.07 -3.25
CA ALA A 222 -11.64 18.85 -2.43
C ALA A 222 -12.27 20.16 -1.94
N ARG A 223 -13.02 20.85 -2.80
CA ARG A 223 -13.76 22.07 -2.40
C ARG A 223 -14.84 21.76 -1.36
N ALA A 224 -15.57 20.67 -1.51
CA ALA A 224 -16.61 20.26 -0.59
C ALA A 224 -16.04 19.88 0.79
N LEU A 225 -14.87 19.29 0.84
CA LEU A 225 -14.18 18.89 2.07
C LEU A 225 -13.30 20.00 2.67
N SER A 226 -13.24 21.17 2.01
CA SER A 226 -12.44 22.29 2.50
C SER A 226 -12.84 22.70 3.92
N GLY A 227 -11.85 22.87 4.80
CA GLY A 227 -12.03 23.18 6.22
C GLY A 227 -12.44 21.98 7.09
N LYS A 228 -12.58 20.79 6.51
CA LYS A 228 -12.71 19.51 7.22
C LYS A 228 -11.36 18.83 7.23
N ASP A 229 -10.97 18.23 8.34
CA ASP A 229 -9.73 17.45 8.45
C ASP A 229 -9.91 16.03 7.88
N ILE A 230 -10.27 15.98 6.60
CA ILE A 230 -10.56 14.73 5.86
C ILE A 230 -9.74 14.74 4.57
N PRO A 231 -8.64 13.98 4.51
CA PRO A 231 -7.80 13.88 3.33
C PRO A 231 -8.51 13.19 2.16
N LEU A 232 -8.09 13.59 0.95
CA LEU A 232 -8.60 13.08 -0.30
C LEU A 232 -7.55 12.26 -1.04
N VAL A 233 -7.92 11.04 -1.44
CA VAL A 233 -7.09 10.15 -2.25
C VAL A 233 -7.60 10.19 -3.70
N ALA A 234 -6.78 10.66 -4.64
CA ALA A 234 -7.10 10.61 -6.07
C ALA A 234 -6.78 9.21 -6.63
N ASP A 235 -7.79 8.47 -7.05
CA ASP A 235 -7.67 7.09 -7.51
C ASP A 235 -7.94 6.96 -9.01
N GLY A 236 -6.91 6.57 -9.76
CA GLY A 236 -6.98 6.29 -11.17
C GLY A 236 -6.64 7.47 -12.09
N GLY A 237 -6.47 7.17 -13.37
CA GLY A 237 -6.19 8.17 -14.42
C GLY A 237 -4.72 8.57 -14.56
N VAL A 238 -3.82 8.03 -13.76
CA VAL A 238 -2.38 8.35 -13.76
C VAL A 238 -1.64 7.54 -14.83
N ARG A 239 -1.04 8.24 -15.78
CA ARG A 239 -0.22 7.68 -16.87
C ARG A 239 1.24 8.14 -16.80
N TYR A 240 1.45 9.36 -16.31
CA TYR A 240 2.74 10.01 -16.18
C TYR A 240 2.86 10.71 -14.81
N SER A 241 4.06 11.05 -14.41
CA SER A 241 4.29 11.82 -13.16
C SER A 241 3.57 13.16 -13.14
N GLY A 242 3.42 13.81 -14.32
CA GLY A 242 2.65 15.04 -14.45
C GLY A 242 1.16 14.89 -14.07
N ASP A 243 0.58 13.69 -14.19
CA ASP A 243 -0.81 13.46 -13.77
C ASP A 243 -0.92 13.40 -12.24
N ILE A 244 0.12 12.93 -11.55
CA ILE A 244 0.22 13.01 -10.08
C ILE A 244 0.28 14.48 -9.65
N ALA A 245 1.14 15.29 -10.28
CA ALA A 245 1.23 16.71 -9.98
C ALA A 245 -0.12 17.42 -10.18
N LYS A 246 -0.84 17.12 -11.27
CA LYS A 246 -2.19 17.66 -11.51
C LYS A 246 -3.21 17.20 -10.46
N ALA A 247 -3.17 15.94 -10.03
CA ALA A 247 -4.08 15.44 -9.00
C ALA A 247 -3.84 16.16 -7.66
N ILE A 248 -2.59 16.31 -7.24
CA ILE A 248 -2.22 17.05 -6.02
C ILE A 248 -2.61 18.53 -6.14
N ALA A 249 -2.27 19.19 -7.25
CA ALA A 249 -2.65 20.59 -7.49
C ALA A 249 -4.17 20.80 -7.51
N ALA A 250 -4.94 19.79 -7.90
CA ALA A 250 -6.41 19.82 -7.88
C ALA A 250 -7.01 19.70 -6.48
N GLY A 251 -6.20 19.41 -5.45
CA GLY A 251 -6.61 19.34 -4.05
C GLY A 251 -6.63 17.94 -3.45
N SER A 252 -6.02 16.93 -4.11
CA SER A 252 -5.83 15.64 -3.43
C SER A 252 -4.58 15.67 -2.55
N ASP A 253 -4.61 14.94 -1.45
CA ASP A 253 -3.48 14.81 -0.51
C ASP A 253 -2.57 13.66 -0.89
N THR A 254 -3.14 12.62 -1.47
CA THR A 254 -2.42 11.43 -1.96
C THR A 254 -2.97 10.95 -3.30
N VAL A 255 -2.21 10.09 -3.98
CA VAL A 255 -2.61 9.53 -5.28
C VAL A 255 -2.45 8.01 -5.26
N MET A 256 -3.54 7.31 -5.61
CA MET A 256 -3.52 5.86 -5.79
C MET A 256 -3.19 5.52 -7.24
N VAL A 257 -2.20 4.64 -7.43
CA VAL A 257 -1.66 4.29 -8.75
C VAL A 257 -1.82 2.80 -8.99
N GLY A 258 -2.45 2.44 -10.10
CA GLY A 258 -2.67 1.04 -10.51
C GLY A 258 -1.70 0.59 -11.61
N SER A 259 -1.98 0.94 -12.86
CA SER A 259 -1.29 0.40 -14.04
C SER A 259 0.22 0.66 -14.08
N LEU A 260 0.69 1.80 -13.56
CA LEU A 260 2.13 2.09 -13.51
C LEU A 260 2.89 1.17 -12.55
N PHE A 261 2.23 0.66 -11.50
CA PHE A 261 2.80 -0.27 -10.54
C PHE A 261 2.58 -1.73 -10.92
N ALA A 262 1.57 -2.02 -11.74
CA ALA A 262 1.23 -3.39 -12.10
C ALA A 262 2.36 -4.16 -12.82
N GLY A 263 3.27 -3.45 -13.51
CA GLY A 263 4.45 -4.01 -14.17
C GLY A 263 5.68 -4.16 -13.26
N ALA A 264 5.61 -3.75 -12.00
CA ALA A 264 6.75 -3.85 -11.08
C ALA A 264 7.03 -5.30 -10.67
N GLU A 265 8.28 -5.57 -10.26
CA GLU A 265 8.69 -6.89 -9.76
C GLU A 265 7.84 -7.34 -8.58
N GLU A 266 7.54 -6.42 -7.66
CA GLU A 266 6.78 -6.66 -6.44
C GLU A 266 5.27 -6.80 -6.66
N ALA A 267 4.74 -6.46 -7.84
CA ALA A 267 3.32 -6.63 -8.15
C ALA A 267 2.95 -8.14 -8.23
N PRO A 268 1.76 -8.54 -7.74
CA PRO A 268 1.37 -9.96 -7.64
C PRO A 268 1.00 -10.61 -8.98
N GLY A 269 0.89 -9.84 -10.08
CA GLY A 269 0.57 -10.36 -11.40
C GLY A 269 1.59 -11.40 -11.90
N GLU A 270 1.10 -12.46 -12.53
CA GLU A 270 1.94 -13.49 -13.13
C GLU A 270 2.83 -12.91 -14.23
N MET A 271 4.09 -13.36 -14.26
CA MET A 271 5.04 -13.02 -15.32
C MET A 271 4.78 -13.85 -16.55
N VAL A 272 4.58 -13.23 -17.70
CA VAL A 272 4.37 -13.90 -18.98
C VAL A 272 5.34 -13.37 -20.04
N LEU A 273 5.83 -14.28 -20.88
CA LEU A 273 6.66 -13.93 -22.03
C LEU A 273 5.75 -13.78 -23.27
N TRP A 274 5.82 -12.63 -23.93
CA TRP A 274 5.05 -12.34 -25.13
C TRP A 274 5.92 -11.59 -26.15
N GLU A 275 5.99 -12.09 -27.38
CA GLU A 275 6.81 -11.52 -28.47
C GLU A 275 8.25 -11.22 -28.04
N GLY A 276 8.86 -12.12 -27.25
CA GLY A 276 10.24 -11.97 -26.75
C GLY A 276 10.42 -10.95 -25.62
N ARG A 277 9.33 -10.40 -25.07
CA ARG A 277 9.38 -9.44 -23.96
C ARG A 277 8.62 -9.95 -22.74
N SER A 278 9.08 -9.56 -21.56
CA SER A 278 8.41 -9.88 -20.29
C SER A 278 7.28 -8.91 -19.99
N TYR A 279 6.14 -9.46 -19.61
CA TYR A 279 4.94 -8.73 -19.19
C TYR A 279 4.43 -9.30 -17.87
N LYS A 280 3.63 -8.50 -17.16
CA LYS A 280 2.83 -8.97 -16.04
C LYS A 280 1.34 -8.96 -16.39
N VAL A 281 0.64 -10.00 -15.98
CA VAL A 281 -0.83 -10.06 -16.09
C VAL A 281 -1.42 -8.98 -15.19
N TYR A 282 -2.36 -8.23 -15.75
CA TYR A 282 -3.05 -7.15 -15.04
C TYR A 282 -4.52 -7.11 -15.46
N TYR A 283 -5.42 -7.20 -14.51
CA TYR A 283 -6.86 -7.20 -14.78
C TYR A 283 -7.61 -6.31 -13.79
N GLY A 284 -8.73 -5.73 -14.25
CA GLY A 284 -9.60 -4.89 -13.44
C GLY A 284 -10.43 -5.69 -12.46
N MET A 285 -10.80 -5.07 -11.35
CA MET A 285 -11.72 -5.66 -10.37
C MET A 285 -13.10 -5.96 -10.98
N GLY A 286 -13.53 -5.21 -12.01
CA GLY A 286 -14.75 -5.46 -12.79
C GLY A 286 -14.55 -6.40 -13.99
N SER A 287 -13.41 -7.07 -14.15
CA SER A 287 -13.22 -8.10 -15.17
C SER A 287 -13.92 -9.40 -14.80
N LEU A 288 -14.23 -10.23 -15.80
CA LEU A 288 -14.85 -11.54 -15.55
C LEU A 288 -14.00 -12.42 -14.62
N ALA A 289 -12.67 -12.41 -14.79
CA ALA A 289 -11.77 -13.16 -13.93
C ALA A 289 -11.82 -12.72 -12.47
N ALA A 290 -11.89 -11.42 -12.21
CA ALA A 290 -12.00 -10.90 -10.86
C ALA A 290 -13.38 -11.14 -10.25
N MET A 291 -14.45 -10.93 -11.02
CA MET A 291 -15.83 -11.14 -10.56
C MET A 291 -16.08 -12.61 -10.16
N LYS A 292 -15.55 -13.56 -10.94
CA LYS A 292 -15.61 -14.99 -10.61
C LYS A 292 -14.80 -15.38 -9.35
N LYS A 293 -13.85 -14.53 -8.93
CA LYS A 293 -13.05 -14.71 -7.71
C LYS A 293 -13.60 -13.95 -6.50
N GLY A 294 -14.77 -13.31 -6.62
CA GLY A 294 -15.47 -12.69 -5.51
C GLY A 294 -15.64 -11.17 -5.58
N SER A 295 -15.14 -10.48 -6.63
CA SER A 295 -15.31 -9.01 -6.73
C SER A 295 -16.64 -8.55 -7.34
N ALA A 296 -17.59 -9.45 -7.56
CA ALA A 296 -18.91 -9.13 -8.12
C ALA A 296 -19.74 -8.23 -7.18
N ASP A 297 -19.55 -8.34 -5.87
CA ASP A 297 -20.16 -7.49 -4.85
C ASP A 297 -19.87 -6.00 -5.05
N ARG A 298 -18.65 -5.66 -5.50
CA ARG A 298 -18.24 -4.27 -5.81
C ARG A 298 -19.06 -3.61 -6.90
N TYR A 299 -19.71 -4.42 -7.76
CA TYR A 299 -20.47 -4.02 -8.94
C TYR A 299 -21.97 -4.36 -8.80
N PHE A 300 -22.43 -4.62 -7.56
CA PHE A 300 -23.82 -4.97 -7.27
C PHE A 300 -24.32 -6.21 -8.02
N GLN A 301 -23.44 -7.15 -8.30
CA GLN A 301 -23.71 -8.40 -9.03
C GLN A 301 -23.42 -9.63 -8.16
N GLU A 302 -23.50 -9.49 -6.85
CA GLU A 302 -23.36 -10.59 -5.90
C GLU A 302 -24.49 -11.62 -6.13
N GLY A 303 -24.11 -12.90 -6.19
CA GLY A 303 -25.06 -14.00 -6.44
C GLY A 303 -25.53 -14.15 -7.90
N ALA A 304 -25.05 -13.33 -8.83
CA ALA A 304 -25.35 -13.51 -10.25
C ALA A 304 -24.65 -14.78 -10.78
N GLU A 305 -25.34 -15.51 -11.67
CA GLU A 305 -24.75 -16.64 -12.36
C GLU A 305 -23.55 -16.18 -13.20
N PRO A 306 -22.45 -16.96 -13.27
CA PRO A 306 -21.22 -16.57 -13.97
C PRO A 306 -21.42 -16.10 -15.42
N ASP A 307 -22.42 -16.66 -16.10
CA ASP A 307 -22.74 -16.34 -17.51
C ASP A 307 -23.63 -15.11 -17.68
N LYS A 308 -24.14 -14.56 -16.57
CA LYS A 308 -24.98 -13.35 -16.53
C LYS A 308 -24.23 -12.13 -16.00
N LEU A 309 -22.95 -12.27 -15.64
CA LEU A 309 -22.14 -11.14 -15.19
C LEU A 309 -21.89 -10.15 -16.33
N VAL A 310 -22.05 -8.85 -16.01
CA VAL A 310 -21.75 -7.75 -16.93
C VAL A 310 -20.43 -7.11 -16.51
N PRO A 311 -19.31 -7.38 -17.18
CA PRO A 311 -18.01 -6.85 -16.77
C PRO A 311 -17.87 -5.37 -17.09
N GLU A 312 -17.30 -4.64 -16.14
CA GLU A 312 -16.93 -3.22 -16.26
C GLU A 312 -15.39 -3.03 -16.21
N GLY A 313 -14.65 -4.04 -16.60
CA GLY A 313 -13.20 -4.04 -16.65
C GLY A 313 -12.68 -5.11 -17.60
N ILE A 314 -11.44 -4.90 -18.05
CA ILE A 314 -10.76 -5.80 -18.95
C ILE A 314 -9.64 -6.58 -18.26
N GLU A 315 -9.23 -7.69 -18.89
CA GLU A 315 -8.01 -8.43 -18.60
C GLU A 315 -6.95 -8.07 -19.64
N GLY A 316 -5.74 -7.86 -19.18
CA GLY A 316 -4.65 -7.48 -20.06
C GLY A 316 -3.29 -7.79 -19.44
N ARG A 317 -2.27 -7.22 -20.01
CA ARG A 317 -0.89 -7.32 -19.55
C ARG A 317 -0.21 -5.99 -19.70
N VAL A 318 0.73 -5.72 -18.80
CA VAL A 318 1.57 -4.52 -18.80
C VAL A 318 3.03 -4.93 -18.94
N PRO A 319 3.88 -4.13 -19.61
CA PRO A 319 5.31 -4.40 -19.68
C PRO A 319 5.93 -4.52 -18.29
N TYR A 320 6.80 -5.49 -18.11
CA TYR A 320 7.61 -5.59 -16.89
C TYR A 320 8.58 -4.41 -16.79
N LYS A 321 8.67 -3.78 -15.62
CA LYS A 321 9.41 -2.53 -15.38
C LYS A 321 10.53 -2.65 -14.34
N GLY A 322 10.79 -3.85 -13.83
CA GLY A 322 11.75 -4.05 -12.74
C GLY A 322 11.22 -3.57 -11.38
N LYS A 323 12.12 -3.17 -10.50
CA LYS A 323 11.79 -2.80 -9.12
C LYS A 323 10.89 -1.57 -9.02
N LEU A 324 9.90 -1.64 -8.15
CA LEU A 324 8.95 -0.55 -7.87
C LEU A 324 9.65 0.75 -7.44
N SER A 325 10.75 0.64 -6.69
CA SER A 325 11.51 1.79 -6.19
C SER A 325 11.97 2.73 -7.31
N ALA A 326 12.38 2.18 -8.47
CA ALA A 326 12.77 2.98 -9.63
C ALA A 326 11.59 3.78 -10.21
N THR A 327 10.42 3.15 -10.30
CA THR A 327 9.18 3.81 -10.76
C THR A 327 8.77 4.92 -9.78
N ILE A 328 8.76 4.66 -8.47
CA ILE A 328 8.43 5.67 -7.45
C ILE A 328 9.40 6.86 -7.52
N PHE A 329 10.69 6.60 -7.67
CA PHE A 329 11.69 7.67 -7.81
C PHE A 329 11.36 8.62 -8.97
N GLN A 330 11.02 8.09 -10.14
CA GLN A 330 10.64 8.89 -11.32
C GLN A 330 9.33 9.67 -11.09
N LEU A 331 8.34 9.05 -10.47
CA LEU A 331 7.05 9.69 -10.20
C LEU A 331 7.19 10.84 -9.18
N CYS A 332 7.88 10.62 -8.08
CA CYS A 332 8.16 11.64 -7.09
C CYS A 332 9.07 12.75 -7.66
N GLY A 333 10.04 12.39 -8.50
CA GLY A 333 10.89 13.36 -9.20
C GLY A 333 10.08 14.31 -10.09
N GLY A 334 9.09 13.76 -10.82
CA GLY A 334 8.18 14.60 -11.63
C GLY A 334 7.30 15.54 -10.82
N LEU A 335 6.80 15.10 -9.65
CA LEU A 335 6.06 15.98 -8.73
C LEU A 335 6.96 17.10 -8.19
N ARG A 336 8.18 16.76 -7.74
CA ARG A 336 9.16 17.77 -7.26
C ARG A 336 9.51 18.78 -8.36
N ALA A 337 9.68 18.32 -9.59
CA ALA A 337 9.92 19.22 -10.74
C ALA A 337 8.73 20.17 -10.95
N ALA A 338 7.49 19.66 -10.90
CA ALA A 338 6.29 20.50 -11.03
C ALA A 338 6.19 21.55 -9.91
N MET A 339 6.47 21.18 -8.66
CA MET A 339 6.53 22.12 -7.53
C MET A 339 7.61 23.18 -7.76
N GLY A 340 8.78 22.79 -8.24
CA GLY A 340 9.88 23.71 -8.58
C GLY A 340 9.51 24.70 -9.67
N TYR A 341 8.87 24.27 -10.76
CA TYR A 341 8.38 25.15 -11.82
C TYR A 341 7.32 26.15 -11.34
N CYS A 342 6.50 25.74 -10.37
CA CYS A 342 5.47 26.62 -9.79
C CYS A 342 5.99 27.46 -8.61
N GLY A 343 7.24 27.31 -8.18
CA GLY A 343 7.82 28.03 -7.04
C GLY A 343 7.21 27.64 -5.69
N CYS A 344 6.61 26.44 -5.58
CA CYS A 344 5.92 25.99 -4.37
C CYS A 344 6.84 25.14 -3.48
N PRO A 345 7.10 25.55 -2.22
CA PRO A 345 8.03 24.86 -1.34
C PRO A 345 7.45 23.55 -0.75
N ASP A 346 6.13 23.45 -0.68
CA ASP A 346 5.41 22.32 -0.06
C ASP A 346 4.09 22.01 -0.79
N ILE A 347 3.46 20.88 -0.45
CA ILE A 347 2.19 20.44 -1.03
C ILE A 347 1.07 21.43 -0.75
N PRO A 348 0.86 21.96 0.46
CA PRO A 348 -0.17 22.96 0.70
C PRO A 348 -0.04 24.22 -0.16
N ALA A 349 1.18 24.73 -0.38
CA ALA A 349 1.41 25.86 -1.31
C ALA A 349 1.06 25.45 -2.74
N PHE A 350 1.48 24.25 -3.17
CA PHE A 350 1.19 23.73 -4.51
C PHE A 350 -0.30 23.60 -4.78
N GLN A 351 -1.10 23.17 -3.81
CA GLN A 351 -2.55 23.10 -3.90
C GLN A 351 -3.21 24.50 -3.98
N ARG A 352 -2.71 25.50 -3.25
CA ARG A 352 -3.33 26.84 -3.19
C ARG A 352 -2.94 27.76 -4.35
N GLU A 353 -1.70 27.68 -4.80
CA GLU A 353 -1.10 28.72 -5.65
C GLU A 353 -1.08 28.36 -7.13
N THR A 354 -1.21 27.05 -7.45
CA THR A 354 -1.22 26.59 -8.84
C THR A 354 -2.54 26.88 -9.55
N ARG A 355 -2.46 27.02 -10.87
CA ARG A 355 -3.63 27.27 -11.74
C ARG A 355 -3.66 26.30 -12.91
N PHE A 356 -4.86 25.90 -13.28
CA PHE A 356 -5.10 25.06 -14.43
C PHE A 356 -5.51 25.86 -15.65
N MET A 357 -5.01 25.45 -16.82
CA MET A 357 -5.50 25.87 -18.12
C MET A 357 -6.18 24.70 -18.83
N LYS A 358 -7.33 24.97 -19.46
CA LYS A 358 -7.96 24.01 -20.38
C LYS A 358 -7.16 23.96 -21.67
N MET A 359 -6.92 22.74 -22.17
CA MET A 359 -6.26 22.50 -23.44
C MET A 359 -7.24 21.87 -24.44
N SER A 360 -7.02 22.15 -25.72
CA SER A 360 -7.65 21.43 -26.83
C SER A 360 -6.91 20.12 -27.13
N VAL A 361 -7.49 19.26 -27.96
CA VAL A 361 -6.80 18.05 -28.47
C VAL A 361 -5.51 18.40 -29.20
N ALA A 362 -5.46 19.56 -29.91
CA ALA A 362 -4.25 20.05 -30.53
C ALA A 362 -3.15 20.39 -29.52
N GLY A 363 -3.51 21.04 -28.39
CA GLY A 363 -2.56 21.33 -27.32
C GLY A 363 -2.06 20.06 -26.62
N VAL A 364 -2.88 19.00 -26.53
CA VAL A 364 -2.40 17.69 -26.03
C VAL A 364 -1.33 17.10 -26.94
N ARG A 365 -1.51 17.20 -28.27
CA ARG A 365 -0.49 16.76 -29.25
C ARG A 365 0.82 17.53 -29.11
N GLU A 366 0.75 18.85 -29.00
CA GLU A 366 1.90 19.72 -28.79
C GLU A 366 2.66 19.40 -27.50
N SER A 367 1.95 18.94 -26.47
CA SER A 367 2.55 18.60 -25.16
C SER A 367 3.39 17.31 -25.18
N HIS A 368 3.28 16.50 -26.24
CA HIS A 368 4.10 15.31 -26.41
C HIS A 368 5.23 15.60 -27.42
N PRO A 369 6.37 14.89 -27.34
CA PRO A 369 7.39 14.99 -28.39
C PRO A 369 6.76 14.77 -29.77
N HIS A 370 6.98 15.69 -30.67
CA HIS A 370 6.44 15.67 -32.04
C HIS A 370 7.56 16.03 -33.04
N ASP A 371 7.38 15.64 -34.30
CA ASP A 371 8.32 15.90 -35.41
C ASP A 371 9.73 15.33 -35.18
N VAL A 372 9.89 14.34 -34.31
CA VAL A 372 11.14 13.63 -34.02
C VAL A 372 10.90 12.12 -33.89
N VAL A 373 11.91 11.34 -34.26
CA VAL A 373 11.93 9.90 -33.99
C VAL A 373 12.69 9.67 -32.70
N ILE A 374 12.04 9.02 -31.69
CA ILE A 374 12.69 8.70 -30.45
C ILE A 374 13.72 7.59 -30.69
N SER A 375 15.00 7.92 -30.55
CA SER A 375 16.10 6.97 -30.67
C SER A 375 16.43 6.23 -29.37
N GLN A 376 16.09 6.84 -28.23
CA GLN A 376 16.26 6.26 -26.89
C GLN A 376 15.10 6.70 -26.00
N GLU A 377 14.38 5.72 -25.44
CA GLU A 377 13.28 6.00 -24.50
C GLU A 377 13.81 6.57 -23.17
N ALA A 378 13.14 7.59 -22.66
CA ALA A 378 13.39 8.07 -21.30
C ALA A 378 12.71 7.12 -20.27
N PRO A 379 13.28 6.94 -19.09
CA PRO A 379 12.73 6.00 -18.07
C PRO A 379 11.32 6.39 -17.58
N ASN A 380 10.93 7.66 -17.75
CA ASN A 380 9.66 8.24 -17.33
C ASN A 380 8.73 8.62 -18.49
N TYR A 381 9.14 8.37 -19.73
CA TYR A 381 8.33 8.64 -20.91
C TYR A 381 8.36 7.45 -21.87
N GLN A 382 7.20 6.85 -22.10
CA GLN A 382 6.99 5.82 -23.09
C GLN A 382 5.88 6.28 -24.05
N VAL A 383 6.11 6.15 -25.35
CA VAL A 383 5.07 6.39 -26.34
C VAL A 383 4.00 5.31 -26.18
N GLN A 384 2.85 5.67 -25.64
CA GLN A 384 1.68 4.81 -25.75
C GLN A 384 1.26 4.87 -27.24
N SER A 385 1.41 3.76 -27.95
CA SER A 385 0.80 3.63 -29.26
C SER A 385 -0.71 3.80 -29.08
N LEU A 386 -1.20 5.00 -29.39
CA LEU A 386 -2.63 5.20 -29.62
C LEU A 386 -2.96 4.38 -30.88
N LYS A 387 -3.40 3.12 -30.67
CA LYS A 387 -4.09 2.36 -31.72
C LYS A 387 -5.53 2.79 -31.76
#